data_38d27006ee80a27a504e9a9c196059fa
#
_entry.id   38d27006ee80a27a504e9a9c196059fa
#
_cell.length_a   1.000
_cell.length_b   1.000
_cell.length_c   1.000
_cell.angle_alpha   90.00
_cell.angle_beta   90.00
_cell.angle_gamma   90.00
#
_symmetry.space_group_name_H-M   'P 1'
#
loop_
_entity.id
_entity.type
_entity.pdbx_description
1 polymer ?
#
loop_
_entity_poly.entity_id
_entity_poly.type
_entity_poly.pdbx_seq_one_letter_code
_entity_poly.pdbx_strand_id
1 'polypeptide(L)'
;LPGSATAGSRHESPHPALVERGLAAYAAAKAEGRIRNPMLTLIDYSLPSSERRLWVLEPDSKRVVFREFVAHGRGSADPRRPERAVRFGNEVGSLRSSLGAFLTGEPYEGSHGHSLVLEGLEPGLNDRAEERRIVMHGAAYVNPGVVQRFGQLGRSWGCPAVDRAVLPQIVRHIKEGTALFAYYPDPRWLRQSRFLQCDANLAAK
;
A
#
# COMPACT_ATOMS: atom_id res chain seq x y z
N LEU A 1 27.83 -4.80 -30.21
CA LEU A 1 27.54 -4.48 -28.80
C LEU A 1 26.38 -5.32 -28.32
N PRO A 2 26.51 -6.12 -27.25
CA PRO A 2 25.40 -6.91 -26.74
C PRO A 2 24.40 -6.00 -26.02
N GLY A 3 23.12 -6.15 -26.36
CA GLY A 3 22.01 -5.41 -25.74
C GLY A 3 21.96 -5.63 -24.25
N SER A 4 21.90 -4.53 -23.49
CA SER A 4 21.62 -4.51 -22.07
C SER A 4 20.24 -5.11 -21.83
N ALA A 5 20.18 -6.35 -21.35
CA ALA A 5 18.97 -6.92 -20.82
C ALA A 5 18.59 -6.12 -19.57
N THR A 6 17.56 -5.33 -19.66
CA THR A 6 16.89 -4.73 -18.49
C THR A 6 16.49 -5.89 -17.59
N ALA A 7 17.07 -5.94 -16.40
CA ALA A 7 16.69 -6.90 -15.37
C ALA A 7 15.20 -6.70 -15.08
N GLY A 8 14.36 -7.56 -15.67
CA GLY A 8 12.94 -7.60 -15.41
C GLY A 8 12.74 -7.82 -13.91
N SER A 9 11.97 -6.95 -13.26
CA SER A 9 11.63 -7.08 -11.85
C SER A 9 11.03 -8.46 -11.60
N ARG A 10 11.57 -9.17 -10.61
CA ARG A 10 11.24 -10.58 -10.30
C ARG A 10 9.79 -10.82 -9.85
N HIS A 11 9.01 -9.78 -9.63
CA HIS A 11 7.63 -9.86 -9.12
C HIS A 11 6.68 -9.08 -10.03
N GLU A 12 6.40 -9.60 -11.22
CA GLU A 12 5.43 -9.00 -12.15
C GLU A 12 4.01 -8.98 -11.57
N SER A 13 3.64 -10.02 -10.83
CA SER A 13 2.38 -10.14 -10.11
C SER A 13 2.62 -10.13 -8.60
N PRO A 14 1.63 -9.69 -7.78
CA PRO A 14 1.72 -9.79 -6.34
C PRO A 14 1.77 -11.26 -5.91
N HIS A 15 2.42 -11.53 -4.77
CA HIS A 15 2.49 -12.89 -4.23
C HIS A 15 1.06 -13.43 -3.97
N PRO A 16 0.75 -14.70 -4.33
CA PRO A 16 -0.61 -15.27 -4.17
C PRO A 16 -1.21 -15.07 -2.77
N ALA A 17 -0.43 -15.33 -1.71
CA ALA A 17 -0.90 -15.12 -0.34
C ALA A 17 -1.23 -13.65 0.00
N LEU A 18 -0.58 -12.67 -0.66
CA LEU A 18 -0.97 -11.27 -0.52
C LEU A 18 -2.29 -10.99 -1.22
N VAL A 19 -2.49 -11.55 -2.40
CA VAL A 19 -3.75 -11.43 -3.15
C VAL A 19 -4.90 -12.02 -2.34
N GLU A 20 -4.74 -13.23 -1.80
CA GLU A 20 -5.76 -13.89 -0.95
C GLU A 20 -6.15 -13.03 0.24
N ARG A 21 -5.16 -12.54 1.01
CA ARG A 21 -5.42 -11.67 2.16
C ARG A 21 -6.08 -10.35 1.79
N GLY A 22 -5.62 -9.72 0.71
CA GLY A 22 -6.23 -8.50 0.21
C GLY A 22 -7.66 -8.70 -0.26
N LEU A 23 -7.95 -9.82 -0.93
CA LEU A 23 -9.32 -10.19 -1.34
C LEU A 23 -10.21 -10.48 -0.13
N ALA A 24 -9.69 -11.14 0.91
CA ALA A 24 -10.44 -11.36 2.15
C ALA A 24 -10.81 -10.02 2.82
N ALA A 25 -9.85 -9.09 2.93
CA ALA A 25 -10.10 -7.76 3.46
C ALA A 25 -11.11 -6.97 2.60
N TYR A 26 -10.98 -7.05 1.27
CA TYR A 26 -11.94 -6.45 0.33
C TYR A 26 -13.34 -7.03 0.51
N ALA A 27 -13.49 -8.36 0.57
CA ALA A 27 -14.77 -9.04 0.74
C ALA A 27 -15.45 -8.65 2.06
N ALA A 28 -14.71 -8.58 3.15
CA ALA A 28 -15.22 -8.16 4.45
C ALA A 28 -15.69 -6.69 4.42
N ALA A 29 -14.89 -5.77 3.86
CA ALA A 29 -15.29 -4.38 3.70
C ALA A 29 -16.51 -4.21 2.76
N LYS A 30 -16.63 -5.06 1.74
CA LYS A 30 -17.78 -5.10 0.83
C LYS A 30 -19.04 -5.59 1.56
N ALA A 31 -18.93 -6.61 2.39
CA ALA A 31 -20.03 -7.12 3.21
C ALA A 31 -20.54 -6.08 4.23
N GLU A 32 -19.66 -5.20 4.71
CA GLU A 32 -20.00 -4.06 5.56
C GLU A 32 -20.60 -2.86 4.77
N GLY A 33 -20.78 -3.00 3.44
CA GLY A 33 -21.31 -1.93 2.59
C GLY A 33 -20.34 -0.74 2.38
N ARG A 34 -19.04 -0.92 2.67
CA ARG A 34 -18.02 0.14 2.61
C ARG A 34 -17.48 0.35 1.19
N ILE A 35 -17.49 -0.66 0.35
CA ILE A 35 -16.94 -0.59 -1.01
C ILE A 35 -17.97 0.04 -1.96
N ARG A 36 -17.59 1.16 -2.58
CA ARG A 36 -18.39 1.85 -3.60
C ARG A 36 -17.83 1.67 -5.01
N ASN A 37 -16.51 1.48 -5.11
CA ASN A 37 -15.81 1.30 -6.37
C ASN A 37 -15.03 -0.03 -6.29
N PRO A 38 -15.26 -1.00 -7.20
CA PRO A 38 -14.73 -2.37 -7.09
C PRO A 38 -13.27 -2.47 -7.55
N MET A 39 -12.37 -1.75 -6.87
CA MET A 39 -10.93 -1.85 -7.09
C MET A 39 -10.24 -2.24 -5.77
N LEU A 40 -9.10 -2.94 -5.88
CA LEU A 40 -8.26 -3.32 -4.76
C LEU A 40 -6.82 -2.86 -5.02
N THR A 41 -6.28 -2.08 -4.10
CA THR A 41 -4.86 -1.72 -4.09
C THR A 41 -4.13 -2.60 -3.08
N LEU A 42 -3.04 -3.23 -3.50
CA LEU A 42 -2.15 -4.03 -2.66
C LEU A 42 -0.79 -3.34 -2.54
N ILE A 43 -0.27 -3.24 -1.33
CA ILE A 43 1.09 -2.78 -1.07
C ILE A 43 1.83 -3.87 -0.30
N ASP A 44 2.96 -4.35 -0.84
CA ASP A 44 3.82 -5.32 -0.17
C ASP A 44 5.07 -4.66 0.41
N TYR A 45 5.00 -4.30 1.68
CA TYR A 45 6.14 -3.71 2.38
C TYR A 45 7.24 -4.73 2.76
N SER A 46 7.04 -6.03 2.53
CA SER A 46 8.10 -7.03 2.69
C SER A 46 9.16 -6.93 1.60
N LEU A 47 8.78 -6.38 0.43
CA LEU A 47 9.70 -6.08 -0.65
C LEU A 47 10.47 -4.77 -0.39
N PRO A 48 11.69 -4.62 -0.90
CA PRO A 48 12.43 -3.37 -0.80
C PRO A 48 11.78 -2.26 -1.64
N SER A 49 12.01 -1.00 -1.28
CA SER A 49 11.46 0.15 -2.01
C SER A 49 12.03 0.33 -3.41
N SER A 50 13.15 -0.35 -3.71
CA SER A 50 13.73 -0.42 -5.04
C SER A 50 12.96 -1.32 -6.01
N GLU A 51 11.92 -2.02 -5.53
CA GLU A 51 11.03 -2.82 -6.36
C GLU A 51 9.65 -2.17 -6.47
N ARG A 52 8.95 -2.47 -7.59
CA ARG A 52 7.54 -2.10 -7.75
C ARG A 52 6.73 -3.04 -6.87
N ARG A 53 6.18 -2.52 -5.79
CA ARG A 53 5.51 -3.26 -4.71
C ARG A 53 4.12 -2.72 -4.37
N LEU A 54 3.56 -1.90 -5.25
CA LEU A 54 2.16 -1.49 -5.26
C LEU A 54 1.50 -2.04 -6.52
N TRP A 55 0.34 -2.68 -6.37
CA TRP A 55 -0.52 -3.12 -7.45
C TRP A 55 -1.92 -2.59 -7.24
N VAL A 56 -2.57 -2.19 -8.33
CA VAL A 56 -4.02 -1.95 -8.37
C VAL A 56 -4.61 -3.03 -9.26
N LEU A 57 -5.64 -3.70 -8.78
CA LEU A 57 -6.26 -4.81 -9.50
C LEU A 57 -7.79 -4.78 -9.41
N GLU A 58 -8.42 -5.42 -10.37
CA GLU A 58 -9.83 -5.76 -10.34
C GLU A 58 -10.02 -7.01 -9.46
N PRO A 59 -10.81 -6.96 -8.38
CA PRO A 59 -10.94 -8.09 -7.45
C PRO A 59 -11.46 -9.38 -8.09
N ASP A 60 -12.44 -9.28 -9.00
CA ASP A 60 -13.11 -10.44 -9.59
C ASP A 60 -12.21 -11.18 -10.60
N SER A 61 -11.60 -10.44 -11.52
CA SER A 61 -10.70 -10.98 -12.55
C SER A 61 -9.26 -11.18 -12.09
N LYS A 62 -8.87 -10.54 -10.99
CA LYS A 62 -7.48 -10.41 -10.50
C LYS A 62 -6.56 -9.75 -11.53
N ARG A 63 -7.10 -9.07 -12.52
CA ARG A 63 -6.34 -8.36 -13.54
C ARG A 63 -5.64 -7.15 -12.92
N VAL A 64 -4.32 -7.09 -13.06
CA VAL A 64 -3.50 -5.96 -12.61
C VAL A 64 -3.66 -4.80 -13.60
N VAL A 65 -4.08 -3.64 -13.08
CA VAL A 65 -4.26 -2.38 -13.83
C VAL A 65 -3.03 -1.48 -13.69
N PHE A 66 -2.45 -1.42 -12.48
CA PHE A 66 -1.22 -0.68 -12.21
C PHE A 66 -0.26 -1.54 -11.40
N ARG A 67 1.01 -1.32 -11.67
CA ARG A 67 2.11 -1.88 -10.89
C ARG A 67 3.18 -0.81 -10.73
N GLU A 68 3.34 -0.28 -9.50
CA GLU A 68 4.12 0.93 -9.28
C GLU A 68 5.06 0.84 -8.09
N PHE A 69 6.03 1.75 -8.06
CA PHE A 69 6.83 2.01 -6.89
C PHE A 69 6.00 2.70 -5.81
N VAL A 70 6.25 2.35 -4.56
CA VAL A 70 5.68 3.06 -3.41
C VAL A 70 6.72 3.20 -2.29
N ALA A 71 6.88 4.42 -1.79
CA ALA A 71 7.72 4.70 -0.63
C ALA A 71 6.99 4.37 0.66
N HIS A 72 7.76 4.08 1.70
CA HIS A 72 7.31 3.94 3.08
C HIS A 72 7.77 5.11 3.96
N GLY A 73 7.24 5.19 5.16
CA GLY A 73 7.59 6.20 6.14
C GLY A 73 9.03 6.05 6.67
N ARG A 74 9.72 7.17 6.90
CA ARG A 74 11.11 7.14 7.44
C ARG A 74 11.21 6.43 8.78
N GLY A 75 10.16 6.48 9.62
CA GLY A 75 10.10 5.73 10.87
C GLY A 75 9.96 4.22 10.70
N SER A 76 9.55 3.77 9.50
CA SER A 76 9.45 2.34 9.16
C SER A 76 10.77 1.75 8.67
N ALA A 77 11.69 2.58 8.17
CA ALA A 77 12.90 2.11 7.54
C ALA A 77 13.82 1.33 8.49
N ASP A 78 14.45 0.28 7.96
CA ASP A 78 15.55 -0.39 8.63
C ASP A 78 16.77 0.56 8.68
N PRO A 79 17.40 0.78 9.85
CA PRO A 79 18.55 1.67 9.98
C PRO A 79 19.77 1.29 9.12
N ARG A 80 19.94 -0.01 8.83
CA ARG A 80 21.08 -0.53 8.05
C ARG A 80 20.72 -0.74 6.58
N ARG A 81 19.46 -0.97 6.28
CA ARG A 81 18.92 -1.21 4.93
C ARG A 81 17.68 -0.35 4.71
N PRO A 82 17.85 0.96 4.53
CA PRO A 82 16.73 1.91 4.50
C PRO A 82 15.76 1.74 3.33
N GLU A 83 16.09 0.90 2.35
CA GLU A 83 15.16 0.46 1.31
C GLU A 83 14.09 -0.52 1.85
N ARG A 84 14.27 -1.09 3.04
CA ARG A 84 13.33 -2.01 3.68
C ARG A 84 12.54 -1.34 4.78
N ALA A 85 11.25 -1.62 4.80
CA ALA A 85 10.38 -1.28 5.93
C ALA A 85 10.34 -2.47 6.89
N VAL A 86 10.59 -2.22 8.19
CA VAL A 86 10.63 -3.27 9.22
C VAL A 86 9.86 -2.90 10.49
N ARG A 87 9.35 -1.67 10.56
CA ARG A 87 8.59 -1.17 11.71
C ARG A 87 7.35 -0.44 11.22
N PHE A 88 6.22 -0.74 11.83
CA PHE A 88 4.94 -0.15 11.48
C PHE A 88 4.27 0.40 12.73
N GLY A 89 3.31 1.29 12.59
CA GLY A 89 2.65 1.85 13.75
C GLY A 89 1.50 2.78 13.42
N ASN A 90 0.73 3.07 14.45
CA ASN A 90 -0.47 3.88 14.41
C ASN A 90 -0.36 5.17 15.27
N GLU A 91 0.79 5.40 15.91
CA GLU A 91 1.00 6.54 16.80
C GLU A 91 1.26 7.82 15.99
N VAL A 92 0.67 8.92 16.44
CA VAL A 92 0.91 10.26 15.88
C VAL A 92 2.39 10.63 16.04
N GLY A 93 2.98 11.21 15.01
CA GLY A 93 4.39 11.61 15.03
C GLY A 93 5.42 10.48 14.87
N SER A 94 5.00 9.22 14.81
CA SER A 94 5.92 8.06 14.67
C SER A 94 6.65 8.04 13.32
N LEU A 95 6.14 8.74 12.31
CA LEU A 95 6.63 8.74 10.93
C LEU A 95 6.65 7.33 10.29
N ARG A 96 5.93 6.37 10.87
CA ARG A 96 5.81 5.00 10.40
C ARG A 96 4.63 4.85 9.46
N SER A 97 4.78 4.00 8.46
CA SER A 97 3.65 3.48 7.71
C SER A 97 2.80 2.58 8.59
N SER A 98 1.50 2.52 8.33
CA SER A 98 0.58 1.60 8.99
C SER A 98 0.29 0.41 8.08
N LEU A 99 -0.01 -0.74 8.70
CA LEU A 99 -0.44 -1.95 8.01
C LEU A 99 -1.97 -2.06 8.03
N GLY A 100 -2.49 -2.96 7.20
CA GLY A 100 -3.87 -3.36 7.25
C GLY A 100 -4.75 -2.82 6.13
N ALA A 101 -6.04 -2.91 6.36
CA ALA A 101 -7.07 -2.50 5.43
C ALA A 101 -7.39 -1.00 5.59
N PHE A 102 -7.48 -0.32 4.47
CA PHE A 102 -7.91 1.07 4.36
C PHE A 102 -9.03 1.19 3.35
N LEU A 103 -9.83 2.23 3.50
CA LEU A 103 -10.75 2.69 2.48
C LEU A 103 -10.21 4.00 1.88
N THR A 104 -10.29 4.13 0.58
CA THR A 104 -9.94 5.38 -0.09
C THR A 104 -11.08 6.38 0.00
N GLY A 105 -10.74 7.62 0.33
CA GLY A 105 -11.69 8.73 0.36
C GLY A 105 -11.63 9.60 -0.88
N GLU A 106 -11.92 10.88 -0.68
CA GLU A 106 -11.89 11.89 -1.73
C GLU A 106 -10.45 12.34 -2.05
N PRO A 107 -10.16 12.62 -3.30
CA PRO A 107 -8.93 13.32 -3.66
C PRO A 107 -9.03 14.80 -3.26
N TYR A 108 -7.89 15.40 -2.93
CA TYR A 108 -7.81 16.83 -2.63
C TYR A 108 -6.45 17.41 -3.00
N GLU A 109 -6.37 18.73 -3.12
CA GLU A 109 -5.10 19.45 -3.28
C GLU A 109 -4.60 19.92 -1.91
N GLY A 110 -3.44 19.42 -1.51
CA GLY A 110 -2.82 19.70 -0.22
C GLY A 110 -1.39 20.19 -0.33
N SER A 111 -0.68 20.22 0.79
CA SER A 111 0.74 20.62 0.83
C SER A 111 1.68 19.74 -0.01
N HIS A 112 1.25 18.52 -0.32
CA HIS A 112 1.95 17.58 -1.19
C HIS A 112 1.40 17.57 -2.63
N GLY A 113 0.56 18.55 -3.00
CA GLY A 113 -0.21 18.59 -4.24
C GLY A 113 -1.38 17.61 -4.20
N HIS A 114 -1.71 17.05 -5.36
CA HIS A 114 -2.79 16.06 -5.50
C HIS A 114 -2.57 14.87 -4.55
N SER A 115 -3.57 14.58 -3.74
CA SER A 115 -3.51 13.58 -2.67
C SER A 115 -4.83 12.85 -2.54
N LEU A 116 -4.80 11.60 -2.06
CA LEU A 116 -5.98 10.77 -1.83
C LEU A 116 -6.07 10.41 -0.35
N VAL A 117 -7.19 10.74 0.28
CA VAL A 117 -7.45 10.41 1.68
C VAL A 117 -7.49 8.89 1.88
N LEU A 118 -6.94 8.42 3.00
CA LEU A 118 -6.99 7.02 3.42
C LEU A 118 -7.60 6.93 4.82
N GLU A 119 -8.73 6.24 4.93
CA GLU A 119 -9.38 5.88 6.18
C GLU A 119 -8.89 4.50 6.62
N GLY A 120 -8.33 4.39 7.81
CA GLY A 120 -7.93 3.10 8.38
C GLY A 120 -9.13 2.35 8.96
N LEU A 121 -9.26 1.07 8.62
CA LEU A 121 -10.41 0.25 9.01
C LEU A 121 -10.16 -0.65 10.22
N GLU A 122 -8.93 -0.69 10.75
CA GLU A 122 -8.53 -1.63 11.79
C GLU A 122 -8.19 -0.92 13.11
N PRO A 123 -9.05 -1.05 14.14
CA PRO A 123 -8.83 -0.43 15.45
C PRO A 123 -7.48 -0.82 16.06
N GLY A 124 -6.74 0.17 16.55
CA GLY A 124 -5.43 -0.01 17.15
C GLY A 124 -4.28 -0.24 16.16
N LEU A 125 -4.57 -0.49 14.89
CA LEU A 125 -3.58 -0.80 13.85
C LEU A 125 -3.38 0.33 12.84
N ASN A 126 -4.48 0.94 12.36
CA ASN A 126 -4.44 2.02 11.39
C ASN A 126 -5.62 3.02 11.51
N ASP A 127 -6.51 2.85 12.47
CA ASP A 127 -7.69 3.69 12.70
C ASP A 127 -7.37 5.17 12.97
N ARG A 128 -6.12 5.49 13.31
CA ARG A 128 -5.65 6.87 13.45
C ARG A 128 -5.07 7.47 12.16
N ALA A 129 -5.31 6.83 11.01
CA ALA A 129 -4.77 7.28 9.73
C ALA A 129 -5.18 8.72 9.40
N GLU A 130 -6.45 9.08 9.61
CA GLU A 130 -6.95 10.43 9.38
C GLU A 130 -6.31 11.46 10.33
N GLU A 131 -6.27 11.18 11.64
CA GLU A 131 -5.60 12.01 12.64
C GLU A 131 -4.12 12.25 12.30
N ARG A 132 -3.46 11.22 11.79
CA ARG A 132 -2.07 11.23 11.35
C ARG A 132 -1.88 11.84 9.96
N ARG A 133 -2.97 12.22 9.27
CA ARG A 133 -2.97 12.72 7.90
C ARG A 133 -2.27 11.78 6.92
N ILE A 134 -2.51 10.47 7.08
CA ILE A 134 -2.01 9.46 6.16
C ILE A 134 -2.84 9.51 4.88
N VAL A 135 -2.17 9.82 3.78
CA VAL A 135 -2.77 9.96 2.45
C VAL A 135 -1.87 9.28 1.42
N MET A 136 -2.42 8.87 0.29
CA MET A 136 -1.59 8.56 -0.88
C MET A 136 -1.28 9.86 -1.62
N HIS A 137 0.00 10.14 -1.88
CA HIS A 137 0.42 11.35 -2.56
C HIS A 137 1.57 11.12 -3.55
N GLY A 138 1.77 12.06 -4.46
CA GLY A 138 2.89 12.04 -5.40
C GLY A 138 4.16 12.63 -4.79
N ALA A 139 5.32 12.01 -5.06
CA ALA A 139 6.59 12.51 -4.56
C ALA A 139 7.71 12.43 -5.60
N ALA A 140 8.52 13.49 -5.70
CA ALA A 140 9.66 13.54 -6.63
C ALA A 140 10.75 12.51 -6.30
N TYR A 141 10.79 12.02 -5.06
CA TYR A 141 11.73 11.01 -4.60
C TYR A 141 11.24 9.56 -4.88
N VAL A 142 10.17 9.40 -5.63
CA VAL A 142 9.60 8.09 -6.04
C VAL A 142 9.55 8.04 -7.56
N ASN A 143 10.58 7.48 -8.17
CA ASN A 143 10.63 7.21 -9.61
C ASN A 143 11.79 6.25 -9.93
N PRO A 144 11.84 5.66 -11.14
CA PRO A 144 12.92 4.76 -11.54
C PRO A 144 14.32 5.37 -11.49
N GLY A 145 14.45 6.66 -11.82
CA GLY A 145 15.74 7.35 -11.80
C GLY A 145 16.32 7.49 -10.39
N VAL A 146 15.47 7.68 -9.38
CA VAL A 146 15.90 7.68 -7.96
C VAL A 146 16.40 6.31 -7.56
N VAL A 147 15.69 5.23 -7.92
CA VAL A 147 16.15 3.85 -7.66
C VAL A 147 17.47 3.56 -8.36
N GLN A 148 17.61 3.93 -9.63
CA GLN A 148 18.83 3.72 -10.39
C GLN A 148 20.03 4.45 -9.75
N ARG A 149 19.82 5.67 -9.26
CA ARG A 149 20.90 6.49 -8.69
C ARG A 149 21.28 6.10 -7.26
N PHE A 150 20.31 5.72 -6.44
CA PHE A 150 20.50 5.54 -4.98
C PHE A 150 20.25 4.12 -4.49
N GLY A 151 19.82 3.19 -5.36
CA GLY A 151 19.44 1.82 -4.98
C GLY A 151 18.15 1.72 -4.17
N GLN A 152 17.47 2.84 -3.93
CA GLN A 152 16.25 2.92 -3.11
C GLN A 152 15.43 4.17 -3.45
N LEU A 153 14.18 4.21 -3.01
CA LEU A 153 13.35 5.42 -3.02
C LEU A 153 13.68 6.32 -1.82
N GLY A 154 13.24 7.59 -1.89
CA GLY A 154 13.11 8.41 -0.69
C GLY A 154 12.03 7.87 0.25
N ARG A 155 11.78 8.59 1.36
CA ARG A 155 10.86 8.16 2.43
C ARG A 155 9.90 9.28 2.81
N SER A 156 8.65 8.90 3.04
CA SER A 156 7.60 9.80 3.53
C SER A 156 7.63 9.94 5.07
N TRP A 157 6.61 10.58 5.61
CA TRP A 157 6.35 10.64 7.06
C TRP A 157 5.28 9.62 7.49
N GLY A 158 5.12 8.55 6.73
CA GLY A 158 4.18 7.46 6.99
C GLY A 158 3.26 7.15 5.81
N CYS A 159 3.01 8.13 4.97
CA CYS A 159 2.15 8.01 3.80
C CYS A 159 2.70 7.03 2.76
N PRO A 160 1.87 6.26 2.06
CA PRO A 160 2.25 5.63 0.82
C PRO A 160 2.44 6.72 -0.26
N ALA A 161 3.69 6.97 -0.66
CA ALA A 161 3.99 7.94 -1.71
C ALA A 161 4.35 7.22 -3.01
N VAL A 162 3.81 7.67 -4.13
CA VAL A 162 4.04 7.14 -5.47
C VAL A 162 4.70 8.19 -6.38
N ASP A 163 5.05 7.83 -7.60
CA ASP A 163 5.56 8.79 -8.58
C ASP A 163 4.49 9.85 -8.89
N ARG A 164 4.90 11.12 -8.92
CA ARG A 164 4.00 12.25 -9.25
C ARG A 164 3.36 12.10 -10.63
N ALA A 165 4.07 11.51 -11.58
CA ALA A 165 3.58 11.36 -12.94
C ALA A 165 2.44 10.35 -13.06
N VAL A 166 2.43 9.31 -12.21
CA VAL A 166 1.42 8.24 -12.27
C VAL A 166 0.27 8.44 -11.28
N LEU A 167 0.48 9.22 -10.21
CA LEU A 167 -0.54 9.42 -9.17
C LEU A 167 -1.92 9.82 -9.73
N PRO A 168 -2.05 10.81 -10.64
CA PRO A 168 -3.38 11.23 -11.13
C PRO A 168 -4.13 10.10 -11.84
N GLN A 169 -3.40 9.18 -12.49
CA GLN A 169 -4.00 8.02 -13.14
C GLN A 169 -4.47 6.99 -12.11
N ILE A 170 -3.62 6.69 -11.11
CA ILE A 170 -3.99 5.78 -10.02
C ILE A 170 -5.22 6.31 -9.30
N VAL A 171 -5.22 7.58 -8.86
CA VAL A 171 -6.33 8.19 -8.12
C VAL A 171 -7.64 8.11 -8.86
N ARG A 172 -7.66 8.34 -10.18
CA ARG A 172 -8.90 8.18 -10.98
C ARG A 172 -9.52 6.80 -10.89
N HIS A 173 -8.72 5.75 -10.69
CA HIS A 173 -9.19 4.37 -10.60
C HIS A 173 -9.58 3.97 -9.17
N ILE A 174 -8.90 4.53 -8.17
CA ILE A 174 -9.03 4.05 -6.79
C ILE A 174 -9.69 5.06 -5.83
N LYS A 175 -10.15 6.22 -6.27
CA LYS A 175 -10.84 7.17 -5.40
C LYS A 175 -12.22 6.66 -4.96
N GLU A 176 -12.74 7.25 -3.86
CA GLU A 176 -14.14 7.15 -3.47
C GLU A 176 -14.61 5.71 -3.16
N GLY A 177 -14.02 5.10 -2.16
CA GLY A 177 -14.50 3.84 -1.59
C GLY A 177 -13.96 2.58 -2.25
N THR A 178 -12.67 2.57 -2.63
CA THR A 178 -11.96 1.33 -2.95
C THR A 178 -11.21 0.80 -1.73
N ALA A 179 -10.91 -0.50 -1.72
CA ALA A 179 -10.04 -1.08 -0.70
C ALA A 179 -8.56 -0.86 -1.04
N LEU A 180 -7.76 -0.55 0.00
CA LEU A 180 -6.31 -0.62 -0.04
C LEU A 180 -5.84 -1.51 1.10
N PHE A 181 -4.96 -2.46 0.81
CA PHE A 181 -4.41 -3.39 1.77
C PHE A 181 -2.88 -3.29 1.81
N ALA A 182 -2.35 -2.77 2.93
CA ALA A 182 -0.93 -2.63 3.18
C ALA A 182 -0.41 -3.81 4.00
N TYR A 183 0.49 -4.59 3.41
CA TYR A 183 0.96 -5.86 3.96
C TYR A 183 2.43 -5.81 4.37
N TYR A 184 2.70 -6.49 5.48
CA TYR A 184 4.03 -6.95 5.92
C TYR A 184 3.80 -8.21 6.77
N PRO A 185 4.68 -9.22 6.75
CA PRO A 185 4.49 -10.45 7.54
C PRO A 185 4.83 -10.24 9.03
N ASP A 186 4.17 -9.28 9.68
CA ASP A 186 4.27 -9.03 11.12
C ASP A 186 3.33 -9.99 11.87
N PRO A 187 3.84 -10.89 12.73
CA PRO A 187 3.01 -11.87 13.43
C PRO A 187 1.98 -11.24 14.37
N ARG A 188 2.24 -10.06 14.94
CA ARG A 188 1.29 -9.38 15.84
C ARG A 188 0.10 -8.88 15.04
N TRP A 189 0.37 -8.12 13.96
CA TRP A 189 -0.67 -7.63 13.09
C TRP A 189 -1.50 -8.76 12.47
N LEU A 190 -0.85 -9.80 11.93
CA LEU A 190 -1.54 -10.95 11.33
C LEU A 190 -2.53 -11.64 12.30
N ARG A 191 -2.23 -11.63 13.61
CA ARG A 191 -3.15 -12.15 14.64
C ARG A 191 -4.23 -11.18 15.08
N GLN A 192 -4.03 -9.88 14.92
CA GLN A 192 -4.95 -8.84 15.40
C GLN A 192 -5.90 -8.35 14.31
N SER A 193 -5.53 -8.48 13.03
CA SER A 193 -6.35 -7.99 11.92
C SER A 193 -7.68 -8.73 11.85
N ARG A 194 -8.77 -8.00 12.05
CA ARG A 194 -10.14 -8.54 11.97
C ARG A 194 -10.49 -9.03 10.56
N PHE A 195 -9.86 -8.45 9.54
CA PHE A 195 -10.09 -8.81 8.15
C PHE A 195 -9.38 -10.12 7.74
N LEU A 196 -8.35 -10.54 8.49
CA LEU A 196 -7.62 -11.78 8.21
C LEU A 196 -8.13 -12.97 9.04
N GLN A 197 -8.96 -12.72 10.06
CA GLN A 197 -9.53 -13.78 10.90
C GLN A 197 -10.86 -14.36 10.34
N CYS A 198 -11.47 -13.71 9.35
CA CYS A 198 -12.72 -14.16 8.75
C CYS A 198 -12.58 -15.52 8.05
N ASP A 199 -11.40 -15.88 7.54
CA ASP A 199 -11.17 -17.16 6.86
C ASP A 199 -11.17 -18.37 7.80
N ALA A 200 -10.79 -18.19 9.07
CA ALA A 200 -10.79 -19.27 10.05
C ALA A 200 -12.21 -19.76 10.40
N ASN A 201 -13.23 -18.91 10.27
CA ASN A 201 -14.63 -19.24 10.57
C ASN A 201 -15.40 -19.80 9.37
N LEU A 202 -14.92 -19.59 8.14
CA LEU A 202 -15.53 -20.16 6.94
C LEU A 202 -15.08 -21.60 6.66
N ALA A 203 -13.90 -21.97 7.13
CA ALA A 203 -13.34 -23.34 7.02
C ALA A 203 -13.88 -24.30 8.12
N ALA A 204 -14.63 -23.79 9.11
CA ALA A 204 -15.18 -24.56 10.23
C ALA A 204 -16.69 -24.80 10.13
N LYS A 205 -17.32 -24.53 8.98
CA LYS A 205 -18.70 -24.88 8.64
C LYS A 205 -18.69 -25.78 7.40
#